data_8d631e74681d1bc5aecca8aa19b7064c
#
_entry.id   8d631e74681d1bc5aecca8aa19b7064c
#
_cell.length_a   1.000
_cell.length_b   1.000
_cell.length_c   1.000
_cell.angle_alpha   90.00
_cell.angle_beta   90.00
_cell.angle_gamma   90.00
#
_symmetry.space_group_name_H-M   'P 1'
#
loop_
_entity.id
_entity.type
_entity.pdbx_description
1 polymer ?
#
loop_
_entity_poly.entity_id
_entity_poly.type
_entity_poly.pdbx_seq_one_letter_code
_entity_poly.pdbx_strand_id
1 'polypeptide(L)' 'MEVYFSGTIERIIFENPSNFYRILLLDIEDTNAEDFDDFEIIVTGTMADVIEGEDYTFWGQIVQHSKYGEQLQINRY' A
#
# COMPACT_ATOMS: atom_id res chain seq x y z
N MET A 1 14.84 -2.61 -4.90
CA MET A 1 14.89 -3.35 -3.61
C MET A 1 13.48 -3.48 -3.06
N GLU A 2 13.11 -4.68 -2.67
CA GLU A 2 11.78 -4.90 -2.10
C GLU A 2 11.74 -4.48 -0.63
N VAL A 3 10.72 -3.74 -0.26
CA VAL A 3 10.44 -3.37 1.12
C VAL A 3 9.07 -3.90 1.51
N TYR A 4 8.77 -3.92 2.81
CA TYR A 4 7.44 -4.26 3.27
C TYR A 4 6.84 -3.15 4.13
N PHE A 5 5.51 -3.10 4.14
CA PHE A 5 4.73 -2.25 5.02
C PHE A 5 3.59 -3.09 5.59
N SER A 6 3.48 -3.12 6.90
CA SER A 6 2.39 -3.77 7.61
C SER A 6 1.52 -2.73 8.27
N GLY A 7 0.24 -2.96 8.29
CA GLY A 7 -0.68 -2.05 8.96
C GLY A 7 -2.12 -2.36 8.63
N THR A 8 -2.96 -1.39 8.93
CA THR A 8 -4.41 -1.49 8.76
C THR A 8 -4.84 -0.69 7.54
N ILE A 9 -5.68 -1.26 6.71
CA ILE A 9 -6.25 -0.53 5.59
C ILE A 9 -7.24 0.49 6.14
N GLU A 10 -6.88 1.76 6.03
CA GLU A 10 -7.76 2.84 6.49
C GLU A 10 -8.92 3.03 5.54
N ARG A 11 -8.62 2.99 4.22
CA ARG A 11 -9.67 3.13 3.22
C ARG A 11 -9.17 2.71 1.85
N ILE A 12 -10.09 2.21 1.04
CA ILE A 12 -9.83 1.91 -0.38
C ILE A 12 -10.25 3.15 -1.18
N ILE A 13 -9.27 3.79 -1.84
CA ILE A 13 -9.48 5.05 -2.55
C ILE A 13 -10.06 4.80 -3.93
N PHE A 14 -9.58 3.74 -4.60
CA PHE A 14 -9.98 3.39 -5.95
C PHE A 14 -9.99 1.88 -6.11
N GLU A 15 -10.97 1.38 -6.86
CA GLU A 15 -11.09 -0.05 -7.14
C GLU A 15 -11.58 -0.23 -8.58
N ASN A 16 -10.84 -1.06 -9.33
CA ASN A 16 -11.27 -1.46 -10.66
C ASN A 16 -11.84 -2.88 -10.58
N PRO A 17 -13.17 -3.06 -10.74
CA PRO A 17 -13.79 -4.38 -10.57
C PRO A 17 -13.42 -5.38 -11.65
N SER A 18 -12.91 -4.91 -12.79
CA SER A 18 -12.56 -5.79 -13.90
C SER A 18 -11.27 -6.57 -13.65
N ASN A 19 -10.29 -5.99 -12.92
CA ASN A 19 -8.99 -6.60 -12.75
C ASN A 19 -8.49 -6.55 -11.32
N PHE A 20 -9.30 -6.04 -10.38
CA PHE A 20 -8.99 -5.91 -8.95
C PHE A 20 -7.78 -5.01 -8.66
N TYR A 21 -7.46 -4.12 -9.59
CA TYR A 21 -6.47 -3.10 -9.31
C TYR A 21 -7.04 -2.12 -8.29
N ARG A 22 -6.30 -1.88 -7.22
CA ARG A 22 -6.77 -1.02 -6.14
C ARG A 22 -5.71 -0.02 -5.74
N ILE A 23 -6.18 1.12 -5.25
CA ILE A 23 -5.36 2.14 -4.61
C ILE A 23 -5.95 2.31 -3.23
N LEU A 24 -5.13 2.10 -2.20
CA LEU A 24 -5.62 2.19 -0.83
C LEU A 24 -4.66 2.99 0.03
N LEU A 25 -5.16 3.44 1.17
CA LEU A 25 -4.38 4.13 2.18
C LEU A 25 -4.13 3.17 3.34
N LEU A 26 -2.86 2.90 3.62
CA LEU A 26 -2.44 2.02 4.70
C LEU A 26 -1.96 2.85 5.88
N ASP A 27 -2.52 2.58 7.05
CA ASP A 27 -2.08 3.13 8.32
C ASP A 27 -0.97 2.22 8.84
N ILE A 28 0.27 2.72 8.83
CA ILE A 28 1.46 1.90 8.99
C ILE A 28 1.71 1.54 10.45
N GLU A 29 1.91 0.26 10.72
CA GLU A 29 2.35 -0.23 12.02
C GLU A 29 3.83 -0.61 12.01
N ASP A 30 4.32 -1.15 10.88
CA ASP A 30 5.71 -1.60 10.77
C ASP A 30 6.16 -1.54 9.32
N THR A 31 7.44 -1.24 9.14
CA THR A 31 8.08 -1.23 7.82
C THR A 31 9.58 -1.40 7.98
N ASN A 32 10.23 -1.96 6.95
CA ASN A 32 11.69 -2.01 6.89
C ASN A 32 12.28 -0.90 6.00
N ALA A 33 11.47 0.04 5.55
CA ALA A 33 11.96 1.16 4.74
C ALA A 33 12.60 2.20 5.67
N GLU A 34 13.93 2.27 5.65
CA GLU A 34 14.70 3.05 6.63
C GLU A 34 14.45 4.55 6.60
N ASP A 35 14.25 5.08 5.40
CA ASP A 35 14.10 6.53 5.23
C ASP A 35 12.65 6.99 5.20
N PHE A 36 11.72 6.08 5.45
CA PHE A 36 10.31 6.40 5.43
C PHE A 36 9.85 6.75 6.84
N ASP A 37 9.36 7.97 7.03
CA ASP A 37 9.00 8.49 8.36
C ASP A 37 7.56 8.98 8.47
N ASP A 38 6.72 8.60 7.55
CA ASP A 38 5.29 8.96 7.57
C ASP A 38 4.49 7.88 8.31
N PHE A 39 3.26 8.21 8.72
CA PHE A 39 2.38 7.29 9.42
C PHE A 39 1.52 6.47 8.48
N GLU A 40 1.40 6.89 7.24
CA GLU A 40 0.56 6.23 6.25
C GLU A 40 1.20 6.28 4.89
N ILE A 41 0.80 5.35 4.03
CA ILE A 41 1.32 5.28 2.66
C ILE A 41 0.21 4.82 1.73
N ILE A 42 0.23 5.35 0.51
CA ILE A 42 -0.63 4.87 -0.56
C ILE A 42 -0.04 3.56 -1.08
N VAL A 43 -0.87 2.54 -1.17
CA VAL A 43 -0.49 1.22 -1.68
C VAL A 43 -1.27 0.96 -2.95
N THR A 44 -0.56 0.55 -4.01
CA THR A 44 -1.18 0.30 -5.31
C THR A 44 -0.84 -1.09 -5.81
N GLY A 45 -1.78 -1.71 -6.50
CA GLY A 45 -1.55 -3.00 -7.13
C GLY A 45 -2.83 -3.82 -7.27
N THR A 46 -2.67 -5.04 -7.74
CA THR A 46 -3.79 -5.97 -7.87
C THR A 46 -4.01 -6.70 -6.56
N MET A 47 -5.17 -6.47 -5.95
CA MET A 47 -5.49 -6.99 -4.61
C MET A 47 -6.96 -7.36 -4.56
N ALA A 48 -7.27 -8.63 -4.80
CA ALA A 48 -8.66 -9.07 -4.95
C ALA A 48 -9.42 -9.14 -3.63
N ASP A 49 -8.74 -9.44 -2.54
CA ASP A 49 -9.38 -9.84 -1.28
C ASP A 49 -9.02 -8.96 -0.08
N VAL A 50 -8.58 -7.74 -0.31
CA VAL A 50 -8.30 -6.80 0.78
C VAL A 50 -9.59 -6.12 1.24
N ILE A 51 -9.68 -5.88 2.54
CA ILE A 51 -10.88 -5.35 3.20
C ILE A 51 -10.49 -4.17 4.09
N GLU A 52 -11.24 -3.08 4.01
CA GLU A 52 -11.03 -1.93 4.89
C GLU A 52 -11.15 -2.35 6.34
N GLY A 53 -10.26 -1.82 7.17
CA GLY A 53 -10.24 -2.10 8.60
C GLY A 53 -9.46 -3.34 9.00
N GLU A 54 -9.00 -4.13 8.04
CA GLU A 54 -8.22 -5.34 8.30
C GLU A 54 -6.72 -5.06 8.17
N ASP A 55 -5.93 -5.91 8.80
CA ASP A 55 -4.47 -5.80 8.80
C ASP A 55 -3.85 -6.68 7.73
N TYR A 56 -2.87 -6.11 7.03
CA TYR A 56 -2.12 -6.83 5.99
C TYR A 56 -0.66 -6.41 6.00
N THR A 57 0.16 -7.25 5.39
CA THR A 57 1.54 -6.91 5.06
C THR A 57 1.68 -6.92 3.55
N PHE A 58 2.23 -5.84 3.02
CA PHE A 58 2.43 -5.67 1.58
C PHE A 58 3.92 -5.57 1.28
N TRP A 59 4.37 -6.30 0.27
CA TRP A 59 5.76 -6.28 -0.20
C TRP A 59 5.81 -5.67 -1.57
N GLY A 60 6.74 -4.78 -1.79
CA GLY A 60 6.89 -4.14 -3.09
C GLY A 60 8.00 -3.13 -3.12
N GLN A 61 7.85 -2.13 -3.96
CA GLN A 61 8.83 -1.08 -4.15
C GLN A 61 8.20 0.28 -3.94
N ILE A 62 8.93 1.17 -3.29
CA ILE A 62 8.51 2.56 -3.17
C ILE A 62 8.78 3.23 -4.50
N VAL A 63 7.73 3.84 -5.07
CA VAL A 63 7.82 4.62 -6.30
C VAL A 63 7.40 6.05 -6.00
N GLN A 64 8.00 6.99 -6.72
CA GLN A 64 7.69 8.41 -6.54
C GLN A 64 6.59 8.81 -7.52
N HIS A 65 5.48 9.28 -6.99
CA HIS A 65 4.39 9.81 -7.80
C HIS A 65 4.49 11.33 -7.82
N SER A 66 4.39 11.94 -9.00
CA SER A 66 4.61 13.38 -9.15
C SER A 66 3.61 14.24 -8.38
N LYS A 67 2.42 13.71 -8.11
CA LYS A 67 1.35 14.46 -7.45
C LYS A 67 1.15 14.05 -6.00
N TYR A 68 1.29 12.76 -5.68
CA TYR A 68 0.93 12.22 -4.37
C TYR A 68 2.13 11.78 -3.53
N GLY A 69 3.35 11.95 -4.04
CA GLY A 69 4.55 11.60 -3.31
C GLY A 69 4.88 10.11 -3.39
N GLU A 70 5.42 9.57 -2.31
CA GLU A 70 5.83 8.18 -2.28
C GLU A 70 4.65 7.23 -2.17
N GLN A 71 4.67 6.16 -2.98
CA GLN A 71 3.66 5.12 -2.97
C GLN A 71 4.33 3.76 -2.95
N LEU A 72 3.69 2.77 -2.36
CA LEU A 72 4.13 1.39 -2.43
C LEU A 72 3.42 0.70 -3.58
N GLN A 73 4.20 0.27 -4.57
CA GLN A 73 3.70 -0.54 -5.67
C GLN A 73 3.98 -2.00 -5.32
N ILE A 74 2.92 -2.78 -5.09
CA ILE A 74 3.10 -4.10 -4.52
C ILE A 74 3.50 -5.15 -5.54
N ASN A 75 4.29 -6.12 -5.05
CA ASN A 75 4.60 -7.35 -5.76
C ASN A 75 3.76 -8.50 -5.22
N ARG A 76 3.48 -8.46 -3.91
CA ARG A 76 2.70 -9.50 -3.23
C ARG A 76 2.17 -8.99 -1.89
N TYR A 77 1.26 -9.73 -1.35
CA TYR A 77 0.72 -9.45 -0.02
C TYR A 77 0.20 -10.71 0.67
#